data_091751bbc0922594f2466fc222e00f15
#
_entry.id   091751bbc0922594f2466fc222e00f15
#
_cell.length_a   1.000
_cell.length_b   1.000
_cell.length_c   1.000
_cell.angle_alpha   90.00
_cell.angle_beta   90.00
_cell.angle_gamma   90.00
#
_symmetry.space_group_name_H-M   'P 1'
#
loop_
_entity.id
_entity.type
_entity.pdbx_description
1 polymer ?
#
loop_
_entity_poly.entity_id
_entity_poly.type
_entity_poly.pdbx_seq_one_letter_code
_entity_poly.pdbx_strand_id
1 'polypeptide(L)'
;MKSALKLAISVFFAFGICLLFSECSTDPKTETTTTEIPQTKFTANPVALTEQPVGKLNIGDQAPPFNLPDVDGNFHSLDDYADAEVFVINFTCNHCPTAQAYEDRFIKVVDDYKGKKVAFVAISSNSPIGILPEELGYTDLSDTYEEMKTRSVDKSYNFPYLYDGDTHEFSLAYGPTATPHIFVFDKSRKLIYSGRIDASEKPGTANAEDLRKAIEAGLKGEALPAEEAQTPAFGCSMKWAWKNEYTIKTNKEWASKEVTLEKLSQAGLADLLKNNSDELLLVNFWATWCGPCIIEYPEFITIERMYGARDFRFASISMDNPDQLDKALKFLKSKESAVPNYLMDTNDKYEVINVVGKEWDGSLPITLLIEPGGKIAYRVPGTIQPLVLRKAIVDHPMIGRYY
;
A
#
# COMPACT_ATOMS: atom_id res chain seq x y z
N MET A 1 -47.63 11.80 -44.52
CA MET A 1 -48.96 11.17 -44.54
C MET A 1 -49.16 10.44 -43.24
N LYS A 2 -50.00 11.00 -42.43
CA LYS A 2 -51.19 10.45 -41.75
C LYS A 2 -50.82 9.30 -40.80
N SER A 3 -51.04 9.27 -39.52
CA SER A 3 -52.11 9.72 -38.63
C SER A 3 -52.14 8.69 -37.53
N ALA A 4 -51.87 9.02 -36.29
CA ALA A 4 -52.85 9.35 -35.25
C ALA A 4 -53.83 8.17 -34.99
N LEU A 5 -54.11 7.72 -33.77
CA LEU A 5 -54.86 8.43 -32.74
C LEU A 5 -55.23 7.43 -31.63
N LYS A 6 -55.06 7.79 -30.36
CA LYS A 6 -56.02 7.80 -29.23
C LYS A 6 -56.84 6.55 -28.92
N LEU A 7 -57.18 6.22 -27.74
CA LEU A 7 -57.65 6.81 -26.49
C LEU A 7 -58.41 5.72 -25.71
N ALA A 8 -58.16 5.44 -24.55
CA ALA A 8 -58.77 5.89 -23.27
C ALA A 8 -59.92 5.03 -22.72
N ILE A 9 -59.85 4.81 -21.40
CA ILE A 9 -60.88 4.98 -20.37
C ILE A 9 -61.95 3.85 -20.24
N SER A 10 -62.09 3.22 -19.11
CA SER A 10 -62.84 3.48 -17.87
C SER A 10 -63.22 2.19 -17.17
N VAL A 11 -62.95 2.04 -15.90
CA VAL A 11 -63.78 2.12 -14.71
C VAL A 11 -65.14 1.40 -14.75
N PHE A 12 -65.36 0.47 -13.83
CA PHE A 12 -66.44 0.47 -12.86
C PHE A 12 -66.51 -0.82 -11.98
N PHE A 13 -66.48 -0.64 -10.71
CA PHE A 13 -67.25 -1.17 -9.58
C PHE A 13 -68.09 -2.44 -9.74
N ALA A 14 -67.99 -3.37 -8.76
CA ALA A 14 -69.09 -3.61 -7.81
C ALA A 14 -68.79 -4.75 -6.81
N PHE A 15 -69.16 -4.50 -5.63
CA PHE A 15 -69.37 -5.24 -4.40
C PHE A 15 -69.88 -6.72 -4.56
N GLY A 16 -69.42 -7.56 -3.61
CA GLY A 16 -70.07 -8.83 -3.32
C GLY A 16 -69.48 -9.47 -2.03
N ILE A 17 -70.13 -9.25 -0.90
CA ILE A 17 -69.91 -9.93 0.39
C ILE A 17 -70.45 -11.35 0.28
N CYS A 18 -69.67 -12.33 0.75
CA CYS A 18 -70.22 -13.54 1.35
C CYS A 18 -69.27 -14.17 2.35
N LEU A 19 -69.67 -14.16 3.62
CA LEU A 19 -69.09 -14.92 4.73
C LEU A 19 -69.41 -16.39 4.61
N LEU A 20 -68.45 -17.27 4.85
CA LEU A 20 -68.67 -18.55 5.52
C LEU A 20 -67.32 -19.09 6.11
N PHE A 21 -67.38 -19.46 7.34
CA PHE A 21 -66.34 -20.05 8.21
C PHE A 21 -65.86 -21.38 7.65
N SER A 22 -64.58 -21.64 7.76
CA SER A 22 -64.05 -22.98 7.99
C SER A 22 -62.70 -22.88 8.69
N GLU A 23 -62.65 -23.43 9.87
CA GLU A 23 -61.46 -23.62 10.68
C GLU A 23 -60.50 -24.58 9.94
N CYS A 24 -59.24 -24.22 9.88
CA CYS A 24 -58.20 -25.19 9.67
C CYS A 24 -56.95 -24.72 10.44
N SER A 25 -56.52 -25.55 11.32
CA SER A 25 -55.34 -25.42 12.18
C SER A 25 -54.08 -25.21 11.35
N THR A 26 -53.32 -24.17 11.66
CA THR A 26 -51.96 -23.99 11.12
C THR A 26 -50.97 -23.97 12.30
N ASP A 27 -50.10 -24.96 12.32
CA ASP A 27 -48.90 -24.98 13.15
C ASP A 27 -48.07 -23.72 12.88
N PRO A 28 -47.50 -23.06 13.91
CA PRO A 28 -46.59 -21.95 13.69
C PRO A 28 -45.24 -22.47 13.18
N LYS A 29 -44.97 -22.29 11.89
CA LYS A 29 -43.61 -22.33 11.39
C LYS A 29 -42.81 -21.23 12.07
N THR A 30 -41.93 -21.61 12.97
CA THR A 30 -40.89 -20.73 13.51
C THR A 30 -39.95 -20.32 12.37
N GLU A 31 -40.17 -19.16 11.80
CA GLU A 31 -39.16 -18.47 10.99
C GLU A 31 -38.03 -18.08 11.93
N THR A 32 -36.95 -18.85 11.90
CA THR A 32 -35.69 -18.47 12.51
C THR A 32 -35.12 -17.34 11.67
N THR A 33 -35.43 -16.12 12.06
CA THR A 33 -34.74 -14.92 11.53
C THR A 33 -33.34 -14.97 12.11
N THR A 34 -32.39 -15.54 11.35
CA THR A 34 -30.99 -15.34 11.59
C THR A 34 -30.71 -13.86 11.39
N THR A 35 -30.65 -13.13 12.49
CA THR A 35 -30.13 -11.77 12.51
C THR A 35 -28.64 -11.92 12.20
N GLU A 36 -28.25 -11.65 10.94
CA GLU A 36 -26.86 -11.42 10.60
C GLU A 36 -26.38 -10.25 11.46
N ILE A 37 -25.55 -10.55 12.45
CA ILE A 37 -24.79 -9.53 13.18
C ILE A 37 -23.93 -8.86 12.10
N PRO A 38 -24.00 -7.53 11.91
CA PRO A 38 -23.13 -6.84 10.98
C PRO A 38 -21.70 -7.14 11.41
N GLN A 39 -20.96 -7.89 10.61
CA GLN A 39 -19.52 -8.06 10.82
C GLN A 39 -18.92 -6.67 10.71
N THR A 40 -18.49 -6.11 11.81
CA THR A 40 -17.69 -4.89 11.82
C THR A 40 -16.44 -5.19 11.01
N LYS A 41 -16.32 -4.56 9.84
CA LYS A 41 -15.13 -4.70 9.01
C LYS A 41 -13.90 -4.37 9.85
N PHE A 42 -12.87 -5.19 9.76
CA PHE A 42 -11.60 -4.96 10.45
C PHE A 42 -11.05 -3.56 10.10
N THR A 43 -10.53 -2.88 11.10
CA THR A 43 -9.83 -1.60 10.95
C THR A 43 -8.49 -1.73 11.68
N ALA A 44 -7.40 -1.55 10.94
CA ALA A 44 -6.06 -1.59 11.50
C ALA A 44 -5.83 -0.40 12.45
N ASN A 45 -5.14 -0.69 13.55
CA ASN A 45 -4.77 0.31 14.56
C ASN A 45 -3.33 0.04 15.05
N PRO A 46 -2.30 0.30 14.21
CA PRO A 46 -0.91 0.09 14.60
C PRO A 46 -0.53 0.99 15.77
N VAL A 47 -0.05 0.39 16.84
CA VAL A 47 0.37 1.07 18.06
C VAL A 47 1.84 0.81 18.36
N ALA A 48 2.50 1.79 18.99
CA ALA A 48 3.87 1.58 19.46
C ALA A 48 3.88 0.51 20.57
N LEU A 49 4.77 -0.46 20.44
CA LEU A 49 4.98 -1.53 21.41
C LEU A 49 6.36 -1.43 22.01
N THR A 50 6.54 -1.97 23.19
CA THR A 50 7.86 -2.29 23.74
C THR A 50 8.40 -3.53 23.02
N GLU A 51 9.73 -3.65 22.93
CA GLU A 51 10.37 -4.82 22.35
C GLU A 51 9.89 -6.11 23.00
N GLN A 52 9.54 -7.09 22.17
CA GLN A 52 9.04 -8.39 22.58
C GLN A 52 10.00 -9.50 22.14
N PRO A 53 10.08 -10.59 22.89
CA PRO A 53 10.80 -11.78 22.45
C PRO A 53 10.23 -12.32 21.13
N VAL A 54 11.09 -12.45 20.12
CA VAL A 54 10.75 -13.07 18.84
C VAL A 54 10.99 -14.58 18.96
N GLY A 55 9.98 -15.38 18.66
CA GLY A 55 10.07 -16.84 18.65
C GLY A 55 11.03 -17.36 17.58
N LYS A 56 11.23 -18.66 17.60
CA LYS A 56 11.96 -19.37 16.56
C LYS A 56 11.38 -20.78 16.44
N LEU A 57 10.86 -21.12 15.28
CA LEU A 57 10.44 -22.47 14.98
C LEU A 57 11.61 -23.29 14.44
N ASN A 58 11.71 -24.54 14.91
CA ASN A 58 12.64 -25.54 14.40
C ASN A 58 11.90 -26.55 13.53
N ILE A 59 12.59 -27.23 12.66
CA ILE A 59 12.01 -28.32 11.87
C ILE A 59 11.42 -29.36 12.81
N GLY A 60 10.14 -29.72 12.58
CA GLY A 60 9.35 -30.61 13.41
C GLY A 60 8.47 -29.95 14.46
N ASP A 61 8.65 -28.65 14.72
CA ASP A 61 7.79 -27.90 15.63
C ASP A 61 6.37 -27.75 15.04
N GLN A 62 5.38 -27.65 15.93
CA GLN A 62 3.98 -27.48 15.55
C GLN A 62 3.73 -26.02 15.13
N ALA A 63 2.92 -25.83 14.08
CA ALA A 63 2.50 -24.50 13.67
C ALA A 63 1.75 -23.80 14.81
N PRO A 64 2.17 -22.61 15.26
CA PRO A 64 1.39 -21.79 16.16
C PRO A 64 0.02 -21.43 15.56
N PRO A 65 -1.06 -21.41 16.37
CA PRO A 65 -2.36 -20.95 15.87
C PRO A 65 -2.31 -19.47 15.50
N PHE A 66 -3.16 -19.07 14.55
CA PHE A 66 -3.39 -17.67 14.23
C PHE A 66 -4.88 -17.41 13.96
N ASN A 67 -5.28 -16.15 14.04
CA ASN A 67 -6.59 -15.67 13.63
C ASN A 67 -6.43 -14.22 13.15
N LEU A 68 -6.22 -14.05 11.85
CA LEU A 68 -5.82 -12.77 11.23
C LEU A 68 -6.81 -12.34 10.16
N PRO A 69 -7.08 -11.02 10.04
CA PRO A 69 -7.89 -10.49 8.95
C PRO A 69 -7.13 -10.51 7.63
N ASP A 70 -7.82 -10.86 6.54
CA ASP A 70 -7.36 -10.62 5.18
C ASP A 70 -7.65 -9.18 4.72
N VAL A 71 -7.26 -8.86 3.51
CA VAL A 71 -7.46 -7.52 2.89
C VAL A 71 -8.94 -7.16 2.70
N ASP A 72 -9.86 -8.11 2.74
CA ASP A 72 -11.30 -7.89 2.65
C ASP A 72 -11.96 -7.77 4.04
N GLY A 73 -11.20 -8.03 5.11
CA GLY A 73 -11.64 -7.98 6.50
C GLY A 73 -12.21 -9.30 7.02
N ASN A 74 -12.08 -10.40 6.27
CA ASN A 74 -12.45 -11.72 6.73
C ASN A 74 -11.32 -12.31 7.58
N PHE A 75 -11.69 -12.98 8.67
CA PHE A 75 -10.69 -13.61 9.52
C PHE A 75 -10.38 -15.03 9.04
N HIS A 76 -9.10 -15.35 9.00
CA HIS A 76 -8.55 -16.65 8.68
C HIS A 76 -7.81 -17.22 9.89
N SER A 77 -8.03 -18.49 10.15
CA SER A 77 -7.36 -19.25 11.21
C SER A 77 -6.62 -20.46 10.64
N LEU A 78 -5.76 -21.06 11.43
CA LEU A 78 -5.07 -22.29 11.03
C LEU A 78 -6.06 -23.43 10.71
N ASP A 79 -7.20 -23.48 11.40
CA ASP A 79 -8.22 -24.54 11.25
C ASP A 79 -8.92 -24.46 9.89
N ASP A 80 -9.00 -23.29 9.26
CA ASP A 80 -9.60 -23.12 7.92
C ASP A 80 -8.83 -23.89 6.84
N TYR A 81 -7.60 -24.28 7.12
CA TYR A 81 -6.72 -25.02 6.20
C TYR A 81 -6.54 -26.50 6.60
N ALA A 82 -7.37 -27.03 7.52
CA ALA A 82 -7.24 -28.37 8.07
C ALA A 82 -7.20 -29.49 7.01
N ASP A 83 -7.90 -29.33 5.88
CA ASP A 83 -7.97 -30.31 4.80
C ASP A 83 -6.72 -30.34 3.90
N ALA A 84 -5.82 -29.35 4.01
CA ALA A 84 -4.60 -29.30 3.21
C ALA A 84 -3.57 -30.34 3.71
N GLU A 85 -2.92 -31.03 2.78
CA GLU A 85 -1.82 -31.95 3.07
C GLU A 85 -0.49 -31.20 3.27
N VAL A 86 -0.37 -30.03 2.65
CA VAL A 86 0.74 -29.09 2.84
C VAL A 86 0.19 -27.69 3.06
N PHE A 87 0.71 -26.99 4.04
CA PHE A 87 0.35 -25.61 4.34
C PHE A 87 1.56 -24.71 4.25
N VAL A 88 1.46 -23.65 3.44
CA VAL A 88 2.53 -22.69 3.16
C VAL A 88 2.17 -21.32 3.71
N ILE A 89 3.05 -20.76 4.53
CA ILE A 89 2.98 -19.37 4.98
C ILE A 89 4.14 -18.60 4.35
N ASN A 90 3.82 -17.48 3.71
CA ASN A 90 4.80 -16.50 3.22
C ASN A 90 4.70 -15.23 4.05
N PHE A 91 5.65 -14.99 4.95
CA PHE A 91 5.78 -13.68 5.58
C PHE A 91 6.37 -12.71 4.57
N THR A 92 5.57 -11.74 4.15
CA THR A 92 5.90 -10.78 3.09
C THR A 92 5.47 -9.36 3.48
N CYS A 93 5.63 -8.39 2.58
CA CYS A 93 5.19 -7.02 2.76
C CYS A 93 5.18 -6.27 1.43
N ASN A 94 4.59 -5.07 1.40
CA ASN A 94 4.49 -4.29 0.16
C ASN A 94 5.79 -3.54 -0.17
N HIS A 95 6.47 -2.96 0.86
CA HIS A 95 7.55 -2.01 0.63
C HIS A 95 8.88 -2.66 0.24
N CYS A 96 9.13 -3.90 0.68
CA CYS A 96 10.43 -4.56 0.49
C CYS A 96 10.69 -4.87 -0.99
N PRO A 97 11.78 -4.36 -1.60
CA PRO A 97 12.13 -4.67 -2.99
C PRO A 97 12.27 -6.17 -3.26
N THR A 98 12.91 -6.90 -2.35
CA THR A 98 13.07 -8.35 -2.46
C THR A 98 11.71 -9.06 -2.43
N ALA A 99 10.78 -8.65 -1.55
CA ALA A 99 9.43 -9.21 -1.53
C ALA A 99 8.72 -8.96 -2.88
N GLN A 100 8.82 -7.73 -3.41
CA GLN A 100 8.26 -7.38 -4.71
C GLN A 100 8.83 -8.23 -5.85
N ALA A 101 10.12 -8.52 -5.82
CA ALA A 101 10.78 -9.35 -6.84
C ALA A 101 10.27 -10.80 -6.87
N TYR A 102 9.73 -11.28 -5.75
CA TYR A 102 9.20 -12.65 -5.64
C TYR A 102 7.69 -12.77 -5.87
N GLU A 103 6.93 -11.67 -5.92
CA GLU A 103 5.46 -11.72 -6.01
C GLU A 103 4.92 -12.55 -7.17
N ASP A 104 5.34 -12.22 -8.39
CA ASP A 104 4.85 -12.91 -9.60
C ASP A 104 5.24 -14.39 -9.57
N ARG A 105 6.40 -14.72 -8.97
CA ARG A 105 6.88 -16.08 -8.80
C ARG A 105 6.04 -16.83 -7.77
N PHE A 106 5.69 -16.20 -6.66
CA PHE A 106 4.85 -16.81 -5.63
C PHE A 106 3.42 -17.02 -6.15
N ILE A 107 2.83 -16.03 -6.85
CA ILE A 107 1.53 -16.15 -7.54
C ILE A 107 1.54 -17.37 -8.46
N LYS A 108 2.60 -17.52 -9.27
CA LYS A 108 2.74 -18.67 -10.17
C LYS A 108 2.82 -20.00 -9.41
N VAL A 109 3.53 -20.06 -8.28
CA VAL A 109 3.56 -21.28 -7.45
C VAL A 109 2.16 -21.64 -6.99
N VAL A 110 1.39 -20.68 -6.48
CA VAL A 110 0.02 -20.93 -6.02
C VAL A 110 -0.85 -21.49 -7.14
N ASP A 111 -0.77 -20.93 -8.35
CA ASP A 111 -1.49 -21.44 -9.53
C ASP A 111 -1.08 -22.87 -9.92
N ASP A 112 0.21 -23.17 -9.91
CA ASP A 112 0.76 -24.49 -10.28
C ASP A 112 0.32 -25.60 -9.31
N TYR A 113 0.00 -25.24 -8.06
CA TYR A 113 -0.48 -26.18 -7.03
C TYR A 113 -1.99 -26.14 -6.79
N LYS A 114 -2.73 -25.37 -7.57
CA LYS A 114 -4.20 -25.31 -7.49
C LYS A 114 -4.80 -26.72 -7.65
N GLY A 115 -5.64 -27.12 -6.69
CA GLY A 115 -6.28 -28.44 -6.67
C GLY A 115 -5.40 -29.60 -6.17
N LYS A 116 -4.18 -29.35 -5.68
CA LYS A 116 -3.25 -30.38 -5.18
C LYS A 116 -3.23 -30.52 -3.66
N LYS A 117 -4.26 -30.09 -2.94
CA LYS A 117 -4.32 -30.09 -1.47
C LYS A 117 -3.15 -29.34 -0.79
N VAL A 118 -2.68 -28.30 -1.42
CA VAL A 118 -1.74 -27.34 -0.85
C VAL A 118 -2.51 -26.06 -0.57
N ALA A 119 -2.42 -25.57 0.65
CA ALA A 119 -2.96 -24.27 1.03
C ALA A 119 -1.84 -23.24 1.19
N PHE A 120 -2.14 -21.99 0.82
CA PHE A 120 -1.20 -20.89 0.85
C PHE A 120 -1.83 -19.69 1.55
N VAL A 121 -1.04 -19.00 2.37
CA VAL A 121 -1.35 -17.67 2.89
C VAL A 121 -0.11 -16.82 2.83
N ALA A 122 -0.29 -15.52 2.61
CA ALA A 122 0.73 -14.52 2.83
C ALA A 122 0.38 -13.69 4.08
N ILE A 123 1.37 -13.33 4.89
CA ILE A 123 1.16 -12.53 6.11
C ILE A 123 2.06 -11.31 6.07
N SER A 124 1.47 -10.11 6.14
CA SER A 124 2.19 -8.87 6.40
C SER A 124 2.27 -8.65 7.90
N SER A 125 3.47 -8.80 8.44
CA SER A 125 3.75 -8.62 9.86
C SER A 125 4.33 -7.25 10.19
N ASN A 126 4.62 -6.44 9.18
CA ASN A 126 5.26 -5.15 9.40
C ASN A 126 4.26 -4.15 9.96
N SER A 127 4.69 -3.42 11.00
CA SER A 127 3.97 -2.25 11.45
C SER A 127 4.37 -1.03 10.62
N PRO A 128 3.43 -0.32 9.99
CA PRO A 128 3.74 0.85 9.18
C PRO A 128 4.42 1.96 9.97
N ILE A 129 4.20 2.03 11.29
CA ILE A 129 4.89 3.02 12.16
C ILE A 129 6.36 2.68 12.43
N GLY A 130 6.79 1.44 12.15
CA GLY A 130 8.18 1.00 12.30
C GLY A 130 9.01 1.10 11.03
N ILE A 131 8.47 1.68 9.94
CA ILE A 131 9.14 1.85 8.66
C ILE A 131 9.68 3.28 8.56
N LEU A 132 10.97 3.41 8.29
CA LEU A 132 11.57 4.73 8.03
C LEU A 132 11.12 5.24 6.65
N PRO A 133 10.87 6.55 6.48
CA PRO A 133 10.43 7.10 5.20
C PRO A 133 11.36 6.74 4.03
N GLU A 134 12.67 6.78 4.22
CA GLU A 134 13.67 6.44 3.20
C GLU A 134 13.66 4.96 2.78
N GLU A 135 13.14 4.06 3.62
CA GLU A 135 12.97 2.65 3.26
C GLU A 135 11.87 2.46 2.21
N LEU A 136 10.99 3.46 2.05
CA LEU A 136 9.95 3.50 1.04
C LEU A 136 10.44 4.05 -0.33
N GLY A 137 11.71 4.40 -0.45
CA GLY A 137 12.26 5.00 -1.68
C GLY A 137 12.28 4.11 -2.92
N TYR A 138 11.91 2.83 -2.81
CA TYR A 138 11.84 1.84 -3.90
C TYR A 138 10.42 1.34 -4.17
N THR A 139 9.41 1.99 -3.59
CA THR A 139 8.02 1.58 -3.67
C THR A 139 7.08 2.78 -3.73
N ASP A 140 5.88 2.57 -4.22
CA ASP A 140 4.74 3.49 -4.13
C ASP A 140 3.88 3.24 -2.89
N LEU A 141 4.00 2.04 -2.27
CA LEU A 141 3.17 1.58 -1.18
C LEU A 141 3.99 1.31 0.08
N SER A 142 3.47 1.72 1.22
CA SER A 142 3.89 1.28 2.54
C SER A 142 3.19 -0.04 2.91
N ASP A 143 3.36 -0.50 4.16
CA ASP A 143 2.73 -1.71 4.68
C ASP A 143 1.47 -1.41 5.50
N THR A 144 0.76 -0.32 5.21
CA THR A 144 -0.54 -0.06 5.83
C THR A 144 -1.57 -1.07 5.33
N TYR A 145 -2.55 -1.39 6.17
CA TYR A 145 -3.63 -2.30 5.81
C TYR A 145 -4.38 -1.85 4.54
N GLU A 146 -4.58 -0.54 4.36
CA GLU A 146 -5.23 0.00 3.15
C GLU A 146 -4.35 -0.15 1.91
N GLU A 147 -3.03 0.00 2.03
CA GLU A 147 -2.12 -0.17 0.91
C GLU A 147 -1.89 -1.67 0.56
N MET A 148 -2.07 -2.59 1.53
CA MET A 148 -2.15 -4.03 1.25
C MET A 148 -3.32 -4.38 0.32
N LYS A 149 -4.49 -3.74 0.51
CA LYS A 149 -5.66 -3.91 -0.40
C LYS A 149 -5.30 -3.48 -1.81
N THR A 150 -4.67 -2.30 -1.94
CA THR A 150 -4.20 -1.79 -3.23
C THR A 150 -3.22 -2.78 -3.88
N ARG A 151 -2.22 -3.27 -3.14
CA ARG A 151 -1.22 -4.22 -3.65
C ARG A 151 -1.85 -5.52 -4.12
N SER A 152 -2.76 -6.08 -3.32
CA SER A 152 -3.46 -7.32 -3.65
C SER A 152 -4.25 -7.22 -4.96
N VAL A 153 -4.92 -6.08 -5.18
CA VAL A 153 -5.67 -5.81 -6.42
C VAL A 153 -4.72 -5.61 -7.60
N ASP A 154 -3.70 -4.75 -7.46
CA ASP A 154 -2.76 -4.41 -8.54
C ASP A 154 -1.99 -5.63 -9.05
N LYS A 155 -1.64 -6.55 -8.15
CA LYS A 155 -0.94 -7.79 -8.47
C LYS A 155 -1.85 -8.99 -8.71
N SER A 156 -3.17 -8.81 -8.52
CA SER A 156 -4.15 -9.90 -8.67
C SER A 156 -3.77 -11.12 -7.82
N TYR A 157 -3.54 -10.93 -6.52
CA TYR A 157 -3.17 -12.01 -5.61
C TYR A 157 -4.21 -13.13 -5.61
N ASN A 158 -3.76 -14.36 -5.77
CA ASN A 158 -4.56 -15.58 -5.83
C ASN A 158 -4.50 -16.40 -4.54
N PHE A 159 -4.15 -15.74 -3.43
CA PHE A 159 -4.03 -16.29 -2.07
C PHE A 159 -4.51 -15.26 -1.03
N PRO A 160 -4.96 -15.68 0.16
CA PRO A 160 -5.25 -14.76 1.26
C PRO A 160 -4.02 -13.96 1.67
N TYR A 161 -4.16 -12.63 1.76
CA TYR A 161 -3.11 -11.73 2.24
C TYR A 161 -3.55 -11.15 3.58
N LEU A 162 -2.95 -11.64 4.66
CA LEU A 162 -3.35 -11.43 6.05
C LEU A 162 -2.50 -10.33 6.70
N TYR A 163 -3.09 -9.61 7.65
CA TYR A 163 -2.45 -8.51 8.36
C TYR A 163 -2.22 -8.83 9.84
N ASP A 164 -0.98 -8.67 10.32
CA ASP A 164 -0.56 -8.82 11.73
C ASP A 164 0.32 -7.64 12.20
N GLY A 165 0.18 -6.48 11.54
CA GLY A 165 1.03 -5.30 11.79
C GLY A 165 0.67 -4.47 13.03
N ASP A 166 -0.47 -4.74 13.69
CA ASP A 166 -0.89 -3.98 14.88
C ASP A 166 -0.17 -4.46 16.15
N THR A 167 -0.18 -5.75 16.40
CA THR A 167 0.34 -6.35 17.65
C THR A 167 1.46 -7.36 17.44
N HIS A 168 1.64 -7.88 16.22
CA HIS A 168 2.58 -8.95 15.85
C HIS A 168 2.39 -10.28 16.60
N GLU A 169 1.25 -10.47 17.27
CA GLU A 169 1.03 -11.59 18.19
C GLU A 169 1.34 -12.93 17.54
N PHE A 170 0.88 -13.11 16.31
CA PHE A 170 1.07 -14.37 15.59
C PHE A 170 2.45 -14.47 14.95
N SER A 171 2.91 -13.40 14.33
CA SER A 171 4.23 -13.37 13.69
C SER A 171 5.37 -13.56 14.68
N LEU A 172 5.23 -13.05 15.91
CA LEU A 172 6.22 -13.25 16.97
C LEU A 172 6.39 -14.73 17.33
N ALA A 173 5.31 -15.51 17.30
CA ALA A 173 5.37 -16.93 17.59
C ALA A 173 6.11 -17.74 16.50
N TYR A 174 5.97 -17.33 15.23
CA TYR A 174 6.66 -17.96 14.09
C TYR A 174 8.13 -17.53 13.97
N GLY A 175 8.42 -16.28 14.28
CA GLY A 175 9.76 -15.72 14.25
C GLY A 175 10.34 -15.49 12.85
N PRO A 176 9.62 -14.88 11.90
CA PRO A 176 10.21 -14.50 10.61
C PRO A 176 11.36 -13.52 10.82
N THR A 177 12.42 -13.67 10.06
CA THR A 177 13.64 -12.84 10.17
C THR A 177 13.77 -11.79 9.08
N ALA A 178 13.10 -12.02 7.95
CA ALA A 178 13.10 -11.14 6.79
C ALA A 178 11.76 -11.21 6.05
N THR A 179 11.58 -10.37 5.05
CA THR A 179 10.51 -10.46 4.05
C THR A 179 11.14 -10.54 2.65
N PRO A 180 10.87 -11.64 1.86
CA PRO A 180 10.00 -12.77 2.20
C PRO A 180 10.69 -13.82 3.10
N HIS A 181 9.88 -14.54 3.92
CA HIS A 181 10.32 -15.73 4.66
C HIS A 181 9.22 -16.80 4.60
N ILE A 182 9.56 -17.95 4.06
CA ILE A 182 8.65 -19.08 3.86
C ILE A 182 8.70 -20.05 5.03
N PHE A 183 7.52 -20.56 5.41
CA PHE A 183 7.34 -21.68 6.31
C PHE A 183 6.42 -22.70 5.63
N VAL A 184 6.84 -23.96 5.54
CA VAL A 184 6.04 -25.05 4.97
C VAL A 184 5.78 -26.09 6.04
N PHE A 185 4.52 -26.45 6.21
CA PHE A 185 4.03 -27.40 7.19
C PHE A 185 3.43 -28.62 6.48
N ASP A 186 3.64 -29.80 7.06
CA ASP A 186 3.01 -31.05 6.63
C ASP A 186 1.52 -31.11 7.03
N LYS A 187 0.86 -32.24 6.73
CA LYS A 187 -0.53 -32.52 7.08
C LYS A 187 -0.80 -32.46 8.60
N SER A 188 0.19 -32.78 9.42
CA SER A 188 0.11 -32.70 10.88
C SER A 188 0.44 -31.33 11.43
N ARG A 189 0.64 -30.34 10.54
CA ARG A 189 1.09 -28.98 10.87
C ARG A 189 2.46 -28.93 11.55
N LYS A 190 3.33 -29.88 11.25
CA LYS A 190 4.73 -29.84 11.66
C LYS A 190 5.55 -29.12 10.60
N LEU A 191 6.44 -28.24 11.03
CA LEU A 191 7.34 -27.50 10.15
C LEU A 191 8.30 -28.47 9.44
N ILE A 192 8.29 -28.46 8.11
CA ILE A 192 9.18 -29.28 7.27
C ILE A 192 10.18 -28.43 6.47
N TYR A 193 9.92 -27.13 6.34
CA TYR A 193 10.83 -26.18 5.68
C TYR A 193 10.67 -24.79 6.26
N SER A 194 11.80 -24.09 6.45
CA SER A 194 11.83 -22.63 6.75
C SER A 194 12.97 -21.98 6.00
N GLY A 195 12.67 -20.89 5.26
CA GLY A 195 13.72 -20.17 4.55
C GLY A 195 13.22 -19.34 3.37
N ARG A 196 14.03 -19.27 2.34
CA ARG A 196 13.81 -18.49 1.12
C ARG A 196 12.86 -19.17 0.13
N ILE A 197 12.35 -18.45 -0.86
CA ILE A 197 11.57 -19.01 -1.97
C ILE A 197 12.46 -19.79 -2.92
N ASP A 198 13.64 -19.25 -3.24
CA ASP A 198 14.75 -19.86 -3.98
C ASP A 198 16.05 -19.06 -3.81
N ALA A 199 17.10 -19.44 -4.53
CA ALA A 199 18.43 -18.86 -4.39
C ALA A 199 18.63 -17.53 -5.16
N SER A 200 17.63 -17.03 -5.90
CA SER A 200 17.77 -15.83 -6.73
C SER A 200 16.59 -14.88 -6.54
N GLU A 201 16.84 -13.72 -5.97
CA GLU A 201 15.84 -12.64 -5.90
C GLU A 201 15.61 -11.92 -7.23
N LYS A 202 16.48 -12.14 -8.23
CA LYS A 202 16.36 -11.50 -9.53
C LYS A 202 15.17 -12.06 -10.32
N PRO A 203 14.21 -11.22 -10.75
CA PRO A 203 13.06 -11.68 -11.54
C PRO A 203 13.46 -12.43 -12.81
N GLY A 204 12.74 -13.51 -13.12
CA GLY A 204 12.94 -14.32 -14.33
C GLY A 204 14.16 -15.24 -14.34
N THR A 205 14.92 -15.35 -13.24
CA THR A 205 16.16 -16.18 -13.19
C THR A 205 16.00 -17.48 -12.41
N ALA A 206 14.88 -17.69 -11.73
CA ALA A 206 14.58 -18.88 -10.94
C ALA A 206 13.06 -19.15 -10.91
N ASN A 207 12.65 -20.32 -10.40
CA ASN A 207 11.26 -20.79 -10.43
C ASN A 207 10.80 -21.34 -9.08
N ALA A 208 11.22 -20.72 -7.97
CA ALA A 208 10.86 -21.09 -6.59
C ALA A 208 11.32 -22.54 -6.23
N GLU A 209 12.51 -22.91 -6.60
CA GLU A 209 13.00 -24.29 -6.50
C GLU A 209 12.97 -24.82 -5.06
N ASP A 210 13.44 -24.03 -4.08
CA ASP A 210 13.49 -24.45 -2.68
C ASP A 210 12.06 -24.63 -2.13
N LEU A 211 11.15 -23.68 -2.41
CA LEU A 211 9.73 -23.77 -2.00
C LEU A 211 9.04 -24.97 -2.67
N ARG A 212 9.22 -25.15 -3.98
CA ARG A 212 8.61 -26.28 -4.71
C ARG A 212 9.09 -27.62 -4.18
N LYS A 213 10.38 -27.76 -3.91
CA LYS A 213 10.97 -28.95 -3.34
C LYS A 213 10.36 -29.27 -1.97
N ALA A 214 10.16 -28.26 -1.13
CA ALA A 214 9.52 -28.42 0.18
C ALA A 214 8.06 -28.86 0.06
N ILE A 215 7.29 -28.29 -0.87
CA ILE A 215 5.89 -28.67 -1.12
C ILE A 215 5.82 -30.11 -1.61
N GLU A 216 6.66 -30.52 -2.58
CA GLU A 216 6.66 -31.88 -3.12
C GLU A 216 7.06 -32.93 -2.06
N ALA A 217 8.02 -32.61 -1.19
CA ALA A 217 8.40 -33.47 -0.07
C ALA A 217 7.22 -33.64 0.90
N GLY A 218 6.53 -32.53 1.26
CA GLY A 218 5.37 -32.58 2.13
C GLY A 218 4.20 -33.42 1.56
N LEU A 219 3.90 -33.26 0.27
CA LEU A 219 2.86 -34.04 -0.43
C LEU A 219 3.18 -35.56 -0.46
N LYS A 220 4.46 -35.92 -0.51
CA LYS A 220 4.92 -37.33 -0.47
C LYS A 220 5.10 -37.87 0.93
N GLY A 221 5.06 -37.03 1.96
CA GLY A 221 5.39 -37.39 3.33
C GLY A 221 6.88 -37.72 3.51
N GLU A 222 7.76 -37.16 2.71
CA GLU A 222 9.21 -37.31 2.73
C GLU A 222 9.87 -36.17 3.53
N ALA A 223 10.95 -36.49 4.24
CA ALA A 223 11.75 -35.48 4.92
C ALA A 223 12.78 -34.90 3.95
N LEU A 224 13.00 -33.59 4.04
CA LEU A 224 14.11 -32.94 3.37
C LEU A 224 15.45 -33.22 4.08
N PRO A 225 16.60 -33.27 3.36
CA PRO A 225 17.90 -33.19 4.01
C PRO A 225 18.00 -31.96 4.92
N ALA A 226 18.73 -32.06 6.02
CA ALA A 226 18.77 -31.00 7.04
C ALA A 226 19.26 -29.64 6.47
N GLU A 227 20.21 -29.66 5.55
CA GLU A 227 20.76 -28.49 4.86
C GLU A 227 19.78 -27.87 3.86
N GLU A 228 18.76 -28.60 3.44
CA GLU A 228 17.71 -28.13 2.52
C GLU A 228 16.41 -27.78 3.25
N ALA A 229 16.16 -28.36 4.43
CA ALA A 229 14.99 -28.10 5.23
C ALA A 229 15.02 -26.68 5.87
N GLN A 230 16.21 -26.11 6.03
CA GLN A 230 16.37 -24.77 6.59
C GLN A 230 17.40 -23.99 5.77
N THR A 231 16.93 -22.97 5.03
CA THR A 231 17.78 -22.08 4.24
C THR A 231 17.73 -20.65 4.80
N PRO A 232 18.77 -19.82 4.62
CA PRO A 232 18.71 -18.42 5.02
C PRO A 232 17.59 -17.68 4.30
N ALA A 233 16.67 -17.05 5.03
CA ALA A 233 15.78 -16.05 4.45
C ALA A 233 16.59 -14.78 4.19
N PHE A 234 16.35 -14.12 3.05
CA PHE A 234 16.98 -12.83 2.74
C PHE A 234 15.94 -11.86 2.18
N GLY A 235 16.17 -10.58 2.45
CA GLY A 235 15.26 -9.49 2.15
C GLY A 235 15.33 -8.40 3.21
N CYS A 236 14.32 -7.56 3.30
CA CYS A 236 14.26 -6.51 4.30
C CYS A 236 14.00 -7.09 5.70
N SER A 237 14.65 -6.50 6.71
CA SER A 237 14.39 -6.87 8.11
C SER A 237 12.95 -6.58 8.52
N MET A 238 12.39 -7.41 9.40
CA MET A 238 11.03 -7.20 9.94
C MET A 238 10.87 -5.81 10.56
N LYS A 239 9.74 -5.16 10.32
CA LYS A 239 9.39 -3.84 10.85
C LYS A 239 8.45 -3.98 12.03
N TRP A 240 9.02 -4.41 13.15
CA TRP A 240 8.28 -4.53 14.40
C TRP A 240 7.85 -3.15 14.94
N ALA A 241 6.73 -3.06 15.61
CA ALA A 241 6.17 -1.80 16.11
C ALA A 241 7.08 -1.05 17.10
N TRP A 242 7.96 -1.73 17.82
CA TRP A 242 8.94 -1.07 18.69
C TRP A 242 10.05 -0.32 17.91
N LYS A 243 10.25 -0.63 16.63
CA LYS A 243 11.14 0.16 15.76
C LYS A 243 10.61 1.58 15.50
N ASN A 244 9.38 1.90 15.92
CA ASN A 244 8.83 3.25 15.91
C ASN A 244 9.73 4.29 16.62
N GLU A 245 10.57 3.89 17.56
CA GLU A 245 11.55 4.79 18.18
C GLU A 245 12.50 5.44 17.16
N TYR A 246 12.91 4.68 16.13
CA TYR A 246 13.77 5.20 15.04
C TYR A 246 12.99 6.17 14.16
N THR A 247 11.73 5.86 13.85
CA THR A 247 10.84 6.74 13.08
C THR A 247 10.59 8.05 13.80
N ILE A 248 10.35 8.00 15.12
CA ILE A 248 10.21 9.19 15.96
C ILE A 248 11.50 10.03 15.94
N LYS A 249 12.67 9.40 16.05
CA LYS A 249 13.96 10.09 16.01
C LYS A 249 14.15 10.78 14.66
N THR A 250 13.98 10.08 13.55
CA THR A 250 14.10 10.63 12.20
C THR A 250 13.13 11.78 11.96
N ASN A 251 11.88 11.66 12.43
CA ASN A 251 10.91 12.75 12.34
C ASN A 251 11.34 13.99 13.13
N LYS A 252 11.92 13.82 14.33
CA LYS A 252 12.47 14.95 15.10
C LYS A 252 13.67 15.60 14.42
N GLU A 253 14.54 14.82 13.81
CA GLU A 253 15.68 15.33 13.04
C GLU A 253 15.18 16.12 11.82
N TRP A 254 14.18 15.63 11.13
CA TRP A 254 13.55 16.36 10.03
C TRP A 254 12.91 17.67 10.51
N ALA A 255 12.13 17.64 11.57
CA ALA A 255 11.44 18.81 12.13
C ALA A 255 12.43 19.89 12.64
N SER A 256 13.69 19.51 12.93
CA SER A 256 14.76 20.44 13.35
C SER A 256 15.44 21.16 12.19
N LYS A 257 15.20 20.75 10.94
CA LYS A 257 15.78 21.39 9.76
C LYS A 257 15.22 22.80 9.58
N GLU A 258 16.06 23.71 9.08
CA GLU A 258 15.62 25.06 8.77
C GLU A 258 14.66 25.06 7.59
N VAL A 259 13.57 25.82 7.74
CA VAL A 259 12.60 26.07 6.67
C VAL A 259 12.77 27.50 6.18
N THR A 260 13.19 27.66 4.93
CA THR A 260 13.39 28.94 4.27
C THR A 260 12.33 29.17 3.17
N LEU A 261 12.16 30.41 2.75
CA LEU A 261 11.34 30.81 1.62
C LEU A 261 12.02 31.95 0.88
N GLU A 262 12.38 31.71 -0.36
CA GLU A 262 13.09 32.68 -1.20
C GLU A 262 12.18 33.28 -2.26
N LYS A 263 12.42 34.51 -2.63
CA LYS A 263 11.71 35.14 -3.76
C LYS A 263 12.24 34.57 -5.07
N LEU A 264 11.33 34.27 -6.01
CA LEU A 264 11.63 33.72 -7.31
C LEU A 264 11.10 34.62 -8.43
N SER A 265 11.99 35.14 -9.23
CA SER A 265 11.60 35.90 -10.44
C SER A 265 11.12 34.99 -11.56
N GLN A 266 10.44 35.53 -12.56
CA GLN A 266 10.05 34.82 -13.78
C GLN A 266 11.26 34.12 -14.45
N ALA A 267 12.40 34.79 -14.53
CA ALA A 267 13.63 34.21 -15.09
C ALA A 267 14.18 33.05 -14.23
N GLY A 268 14.13 33.21 -12.90
CA GLY A 268 14.51 32.16 -11.95
C GLY A 268 13.60 30.95 -12.07
N LEU A 269 12.29 31.18 -12.23
CA LEU A 269 11.34 30.07 -12.47
C LEU A 269 11.67 29.33 -13.79
N ALA A 270 11.93 30.07 -14.86
CA ALA A 270 12.30 29.48 -16.15
C ALA A 270 13.59 28.63 -16.04
N ASP A 271 14.55 29.08 -15.22
CA ASP A 271 15.79 28.36 -15.00
C ASP A 271 15.56 27.10 -14.10
N LEU A 272 14.76 27.22 -13.04
CA LEU A 272 14.36 26.09 -12.20
C LEU A 272 13.68 24.98 -13.02
N LEU A 273 12.74 25.34 -13.91
CA LEU A 273 12.00 24.38 -14.73
C LEU A 273 12.83 23.76 -15.87
N LYS A 274 13.99 24.33 -16.22
CA LYS A 274 14.96 23.65 -17.11
C LYS A 274 15.56 22.43 -16.45
N ASN A 275 15.52 22.35 -15.14
CA ASN A 275 16.13 21.27 -14.35
C ASN A 275 17.53 20.92 -14.85
N ASN A 276 18.50 21.82 -14.60
CA ASN A 276 19.90 21.63 -14.98
C ASN A 276 20.66 20.67 -14.01
N SER A 277 19.94 19.93 -13.17
CA SER A 277 20.51 18.88 -12.28
C SER A 277 20.41 17.51 -12.92
N ASP A 278 21.01 16.50 -12.27
CA ASP A 278 20.89 15.10 -12.64
C ASP A 278 19.74 14.40 -11.88
N GLU A 279 18.90 15.16 -11.16
CA GLU A 279 17.80 14.65 -10.35
C GLU A 279 16.45 14.83 -11.05
N LEU A 280 15.50 13.95 -10.75
CA LEU A 280 14.09 14.10 -11.12
C LEU A 280 13.46 15.15 -10.21
N LEU A 281 12.97 16.26 -10.79
CA LEU A 281 12.44 17.40 -10.05
C LEU A 281 10.92 17.35 -9.98
N LEU A 282 10.36 17.25 -8.76
CA LEU A 282 8.96 17.48 -8.49
C LEU A 282 8.73 18.95 -8.13
N VAL A 283 7.80 19.61 -8.80
CA VAL A 283 7.42 21.01 -8.53
C VAL A 283 5.92 21.08 -8.26
N ASN A 284 5.53 21.70 -7.14
CA ASN A 284 4.14 22.01 -6.84
C ASN A 284 3.94 23.52 -6.73
N PHE A 285 2.94 24.04 -7.46
CA PHE A 285 2.48 25.43 -7.34
C PHE A 285 1.26 25.46 -6.43
N TRP A 286 1.33 26.28 -5.38
CA TRP A 286 0.33 26.36 -4.33
C TRP A 286 0.16 27.79 -3.81
N ALA A 287 -0.81 28.02 -2.93
CA ALA A 287 -0.92 29.30 -2.19
C ALA A 287 -1.65 29.09 -0.85
N THR A 288 -1.44 29.98 0.10
CA THR A 288 -2.08 29.91 1.43
C THR A 288 -3.60 30.11 1.39
N TRP A 289 -4.13 30.69 0.33
CA TRP A 289 -5.57 30.87 0.10
C TRP A 289 -6.20 29.72 -0.71
N CYS A 290 -5.40 28.78 -1.21
CA CYS A 290 -5.85 27.63 -1.97
C CYS A 290 -6.17 26.46 -1.03
N GLY A 291 -7.44 26.23 -0.73
CA GLY A 291 -7.87 25.17 0.18
C GLY A 291 -7.37 23.78 -0.18
N PRO A 292 -7.58 23.28 -1.41
CA PRO A 292 -7.05 21.98 -1.85
C PRO A 292 -5.54 21.86 -1.71
N CYS A 293 -4.77 22.93 -2.03
CA CYS A 293 -3.32 22.96 -1.89
C CYS A 293 -2.86 22.68 -0.45
N ILE A 294 -3.53 23.33 0.50
CA ILE A 294 -3.22 23.20 1.95
C ILE A 294 -3.46 21.78 2.45
N ILE A 295 -4.51 21.12 1.93
CA ILE A 295 -4.88 19.75 2.32
C ILE A 295 -3.85 18.76 1.79
N GLU A 296 -3.41 18.87 0.54
CA GLU A 296 -2.49 17.92 -0.08
C GLU A 296 -1.01 18.13 0.28
N TYR A 297 -0.64 19.34 0.77
CA TYR A 297 0.76 19.71 1.00
C TYR A 297 1.58 18.71 1.84
N PRO A 298 1.04 18.11 2.92
CA PRO A 298 1.75 17.09 3.69
C PRO A 298 2.24 15.89 2.87
N GLU A 299 1.53 15.54 1.80
CA GLU A 299 1.91 14.43 0.92
C GLU A 299 3.20 14.70 0.17
N PHE A 300 3.46 15.94 -0.22
CA PHE A 300 4.73 16.32 -0.87
C PHE A 300 5.92 16.17 0.09
N ILE A 301 5.71 16.48 1.38
CA ILE A 301 6.74 16.26 2.40
C ILE A 301 6.98 14.77 2.63
N THR A 302 5.92 13.96 2.61
CA THR A 302 6.03 12.50 2.66
C THR A 302 6.81 11.97 1.45
N ILE A 303 6.49 12.42 0.25
CA ILE A 303 7.16 12.05 -1.01
C ILE A 303 8.65 12.44 -0.97
N GLU A 304 8.98 13.65 -0.50
CA GLU A 304 10.38 14.07 -0.34
C GLU A 304 11.13 13.19 0.66
N ARG A 305 10.51 12.83 1.80
CA ARG A 305 11.12 11.94 2.77
C ARG A 305 11.32 10.52 2.24
N MET A 306 10.45 10.06 1.32
CA MET A 306 10.57 8.74 0.68
C MET A 306 11.69 8.71 -0.36
N TYR A 307 11.74 9.69 -1.23
CA TYR A 307 12.58 9.65 -2.44
C TYR A 307 13.79 10.59 -2.41
N GLY A 308 13.84 11.56 -1.49
CA GLY A 308 14.89 12.59 -1.44
C GLY A 308 16.31 12.07 -1.15
N ALA A 309 16.47 10.79 -0.75
CA ALA A 309 17.77 10.13 -0.66
C ALA A 309 18.21 9.48 -2.00
N ARG A 310 17.41 9.63 -3.05
CA ARG A 310 17.65 9.13 -4.40
C ARG A 310 17.86 10.29 -5.37
N ASP A 311 17.99 10.03 -6.65
CA ASP A 311 18.11 11.06 -7.71
C ASP A 311 16.78 11.83 -7.89
N PHE A 312 16.26 12.38 -6.78
CA PHE A 312 14.98 13.05 -6.67
C PHE A 312 15.06 14.25 -5.74
N ARG A 313 14.32 15.30 -6.07
CA ARG A 313 14.09 16.45 -5.19
C ARG A 313 12.72 17.06 -5.40
N PHE A 314 12.17 17.63 -4.33
CA PHE A 314 10.94 18.42 -4.38
C PHE A 314 11.24 19.90 -4.20
N ALA A 315 10.58 20.75 -4.99
CA ALA A 315 10.58 22.21 -4.84
C ALA A 315 9.14 22.73 -4.79
N SER A 316 8.85 23.61 -3.85
CA SER A 316 7.54 24.22 -3.67
C SER A 316 7.53 25.66 -4.15
N ILE A 317 6.49 26.09 -4.87
CA ILE A 317 6.35 27.44 -5.41
C ILE A 317 5.03 28.04 -4.94
N SER A 318 5.13 29.03 -4.04
CA SER A 318 3.97 29.79 -3.59
C SER A 318 3.59 30.87 -4.62
N MET A 319 2.30 30.91 -4.90
CA MET A 319 1.63 31.94 -5.71
C MET A 319 0.91 32.98 -4.84
N ASP A 320 1.28 33.09 -3.56
CA ASP A 320 0.83 34.17 -2.70
C ASP A 320 1.41 35.52 -3.20
N ASN A 321 0.79 36.64 -2.85
CA ASN A 321 1.34 37.96 -3.18
C ASN A 321 2.75 38.12 -2.57
N PRO A 322 3.68 38.81 -3.24
CA PRO A 322 5.06 39.00 -2.77
C PRO A 322 5.20 39.66 -1.39
N ASP A 323 4.17 40.39 -0.93
CA ASP A 323 4.07 41.02 0.38
C ASP A 323 3.59 40.04 1.49
N GLN A 324 3.13 38.83 1.12
CA GLN A 324 2.63 37.80 2.04
C GLN A 324 3.69 36.76 2.39
N LEU A 325 4.99 37.07 2.22
CA LEU A 325 6.10 36.15 2.49
C LEU A 325 6.01 35.51 3.88
N ASP A 326 5.75 36.34 4.92
CA ASP A 326 5.67 35.84 6.31
C ASP A 326 4.53 34.85 6.50
N LYS A 327 3.40 35.03 5.82
CA LYS A 327 2.25 34.14 5.89
C LYS A 327 2.57 32.79 5.24
N ALA A 328 3.17 32.81 4.05
CA ALA A 328 3.59 31.61 3.35
C ALA A 328 4.68 30.87 4.12
N LEU A 329 5.70 31.56 4.63
CA LEU A 329 6.76 30.95 5.46
C LEU A 329 6.21 30.32 6.75
N LYS A 330 5.25 30.99 7.41
CA LYS A 330 4.59 30.43 8.60
C LYS A 330 3.88 29.11 8.27
N PHE A 331 3.20 29.02 7.14
CA PHE A 331 2.57 27.78 6.68
C PHE A 331 3.62 26.69 6.45
N LEU A 332 4.67 26.97 5.67
CA LEU A 332 5.76 26.03 5.37
C LEU A 332 6.42 25.48 6.63
N LYS A 333 6.68 26.34 7.62
CA LYS A 333 7.19 25.93 8.94
C LYS A 333 6.23 25.01 9.67
N SER A 334 4.92 25.24 9.60
CA SER A 334 3.91 24.38 10.20
C SER A 334 3.81 23.01 9.53
N LYS A 335 4.33 22.85 8.32
CA LYS A 335 4.41 21.61 7.54
C LYS A 335 5.81 20.99 7.54
N GLU A 336 6.76 21.56 8.29
CA GLU A 336 8.15 21.10 8.31
C GLU A 336 8.75 20.98 6.90
N SER A 337 8.45 21.95 6.04
CA SER A 337 8.84 21.95 4.63
C SER A 337 10.30 22.38 4.45
N ALA A 338 11.21 21.51 4.90
CA ALA A 338 12.66 21.73 4.80
C ALA A 338 13.19 21.33 3.41
N VAL A 339 12.58 21.90 2.36
CA VAL A 339 12.91 21.73 0.95
C VAL A 339 13.15 23.11 0.31
N PRO A 340 13.65 23.23 -0.93
CA PRO A 340 13.63 24.47 -1.66
C PRO A 340 12.21 25.03 -1.79
N ASN A 341 11.93 26.13 -1.10
CA ASN A 341 10.64 26.81 -1.15
C ASN A 341 10.80 28.19 -1.77
N TYR A 342 9.95 28.52 -2.71
CA TYR A 342 9.97 29.76 -3.44
C TYR A 342 8.64 30.48 -3.36
N LEU A 343 8.70 31.84 -3.33
CA LEU A 343 7.56 32.74 -3.49
C LEU A 343 7.74 33.51 -4.79
N MET A 344 6.77 33.41 -5.69
CA MET A 344 6.82 34.20 -6.94
C MET A 344 6.88 35.70 -6.62
N ASP A 345 7.88 36.38 -7.21
CA ASP A 345 8.05 37.85 -7.03
C ASP A 345 7.22 38.65 -8.05
N THR A 346 6.00 38.18 -8.31
CA THR A 346 5.03 38.81 -9.19
C THR A 346 3.61 38.48 -8.79
N ASN A 347 2.68 39.43 -9.01
CA ASN A 347 1.23 39.21 -8.88
C ASN A 347 0.59 38.86 -10.22
N ASP A 348 1.35 38.94 -11.33
CA ASP A 348 0.83 38.63 -12.66
C ASP A 348 0.96 37.13 -12.95
N LYS A 349 -0.16 36.39 -12.81
CA LYS A 349 -0.21 34.99 -13.14
C LYS A 349 0.18 34.67 -14.60
N TYR A 350 0.01 35.61 -15.53
CA TYR A 350 0.34 35.38 -16.93
C TYR A 350 1.86 35.29 -17.15
N GLU A 351 2.65 35.97 -16.34
CA GLU A 351 4.11 35.79 -16.35
C GLU A 351 4.49 34.35 -15.99
N VAL A 352 3.81 33.77 -15.00
CA VAL A 352 4.05 32.38 -14.57
C VAL A 352 3.54 31.38 -15.60
N ILE A 353 2.33 31.59 -16.14
CA ILE A 353 1.74 30.78 -17.21
C ILE A 353 2.64 30.72 -18.44
N ASN A 354 3.23 31.84 -18.83
CA ASN A 354 4.13 31.89 -19.99
C ASN A 354 5.39 31.05 -19.83
N VAL A 355 5.82 30.77 -18.58
CA VAL A 355 6.97 29.91 -18.28
C VAL A 355 6.54 28.44 -18.13
N VAL A 356 5.47 28.19 -17.41
CA VAL A 356 4.97 26.82 -17.14
C VAL A 356 4.37 26.16 -18.38
N GLY A 357 3.78 26.98 -19.26
CA GLY A 357 3.14 26.52 -20.49
C GLY A 357 1.67 26.92 -20.58
N LYS A 358 1.24 27.24 -21.80
CA LYS A 358 -0.10 27.79 -22.11
C LYS A 358 -1.23 26.77 -21.90
N GLU A 359 -0.89 25.48 -21.68
CA GLU A 359 -1.89 24.45 -21.33
C GLU A 359 -2.39 24.58 -19.89
N TRP A 360 -1.72 25.41 -19.07
CA TRP A 360 -2.15 25.74 -17.72
C TRP A 360 -2.83 27.12 -17.70
N ASP A 361 -4.01 27.19 -17.12
CA ASP A 361 -4.81 28.41 -17.03
C ASP A 361 -4.52 29.25 -15.77
N GLY A 362 -3.55 28.86 -14.95
CA GLY A 362 -3.18 29.46 -13.67
C GLY A 362 -4.02 29.00 -12.49
N SER A 363 -4.82 27.93 -12.63
CA SER A 363 -5.55 27.31 -11.50
C SER A 363 -4.59 26.56 -10.59
N LEU A 364 -4.87 26.60 -9.27
CA LEU A 364 -4.09 25.91 -8.25
C LEU A 364 -4.89 24.78 -7.62
N PRO A 365 -4.20 23.69 -7.21
CA PRO A 365 -2.78 23.40 -7.39
C PRO A 365 -2.43 22.94 -8.80
N ILE A 366 -1.15 22.97 -9.16
CA ILE A 366 -0.59 22.19 -10.28
C ILE A 366 0.73 21.56 -9.85
N THR A 367 0.92 20.30 -10.23
CA THR A 367 2.13 19.52 -9.92
C THR A 367 2.79 19.06 -11.21
N LEU A 368 4.11 19.24 -11.29
CA LEU A 368 4.94 18.85 -12.43
C LEU A 368 6.06 17.92 -11.96
N LEU A 369 6.31 16.84 -12.69
CA LEU A 369 7.50 16.01 -12.56
C LEU A 369 8.38 16.25 -13.78
N ILE A 370 9.62 16.70 -13.57
CA ILE A 370 10.48 17.27 -14.61
C ILE A 370 11.81 16.51 -14.65
N GLU A 371 12.12 15.92 -15.80
CA GLU A 371 13.42 15.31 -16.08
C GLU A 371 14.52 16.37 -16.24
N PRO A 372 15.81 16.01 -16.07
CA PRO A 372 16.93 16.83 -16.47
C PRO A 372 16.73 17.37 -17.90
N GLY A 373 17.03 18.66 -18.12
CA GLY A 373 16.79 19.34 -19.39
C GLY A 373 15.38 19.88 -19.59
N GLY A 374 14.49 19.80 -18.58
CA GLY A 374 13.19 20.47 -18.55
C GLY A 374 12.04 19.73 -19.22
N LYS A 375 12.23 18.45 -19.58
CA LYS A 375 11.12 17.66 -20.12
C LYS A 375 10.15 17.31 -18.99
N ILE A 376 8.87 17.65 -19.16
CA ILE A 376 7.81 17.29 -18.22
C ILE A 376 7.44 15.81 -18.44
N ALA A 377 7.79 14.97 -17.48
CA ALA A 377 7.45 13.54 -17.49
C ALA A 377 6.01 13.28 -17.02
N TYR A 378 5.53 14.10 -16.08
CA TYR A 378 4.18 13.95 -15.52
C TYR A 378 3.62 15.31 -15.11
N ARG A 379 2.33 15.53 -15.35
CA ARG A 379 1.63 16.79 -15.03
C ARG A 379 0.28 16.48 -14.40
N VAL A 380 -0.02 17.12 -13.26
CA VAL A 380 -1.32 17.03 -12.60
C VAL A 380 -1.91 18.42 -12.41
N PRO A 381 -2.88 18.83 -13.21
CA PRO A 381 -3.71 19.99 -12.90
C PRO A 381 -4.72 19.60 -11.80
N GLY A 382 -4.85 20.44 -10.77
CA GLY A 382 -5.68 20.13 -9.59
C GLY A 382 -4.97 19.24 -8.57
N THR A 383 -5.75 18.70 -7.64
CA THR A 383 -5.26 17.91 -6.50
C THR A 383 -4.64 16.60 -6.95
N ILE A 384 -3.52 16.24 -6.36
CA ILE A 384 -2.87 14.95 -6.62
C ILE A 384 -3.68 13.79 -6.03
N GLN A 385 -3.48 12.61 -6.63
CA GLN A 385 -3.78 11.32 -6.00
C GLN A 385 -2.43 10.76 -5.52
N PRO A 386 -2.17 10.69 -4.20
CA PRO A 386 -0.85 10.39 -3.67
C PRO A 386 -0.23 9.11 -4.21
N LEU A 387 -0.98 8.01 -4.23
CA LEU A 387 -0.49 6.71 -4.74
C LEU A 387 -0.17 6.77 -6.23
N VAL A 388 -0.95 7.50 -7.03
CA VAL A 388 -0.69 7.66 -8.47
C VAL A 388 0.59 8.46 -8.71
N LEU A 389 0.81 9.54 -7.93
CA LEU A 389 2.03 10.33 -8.03
C LEU A 389 3.25 9.53 -7.55
N ARG A 390 3.17 8.84 -6.42
CA ARG A 390 4.25 7.96 -5.91
C ARG A 390 4.60 6.89 -6.94
N LYS A 391 3.59 6.28 -7.57
CA LYS A 391 3.79 5.31 -8.65
C LYS A 391 4.48 5.92 -9.86
N ALA A 392 4.07 7.11 -10.29
CA ALA A 392 4.72 7.83 -11.40
C ALA A 392 6.19 8.15 -11.11
N ILE A 393 6.54 8.44 -9.84
CA ILE A 393 7.92 8.70 -9.43
C ILE A 393 8.74 7.41 -9.42
N VAL A 394 8.26 6.35 -8.72
CA VAL A 394 9.05 5.12 -8.56
C VAL A 394 9.17 4.30 -9.84
N ASP A 395 8.18 4.37 -10.74
CA ASP A 395 8.24 3.71 -12.05
C ASP A 395 9.05 4.53 -13.08
N HIS A 396 9.45 5.77 -12.75
CA HIS A 396 10.30 6.56 -13.62
C HIS A 396 11.71 5.95 -13.69
N PRO A 397 12.33 5.82 -14.90
CA PRO A 397 13.63 5.16 -15.06
C PRO A 397 14.79 5.74 -14.22
N MET A 398 14.73 7.04 -13.88
CA MET A 398 15.75 7.69 -13.04
C MET A 398 15.66 7.22 -11.58
N ILE A 399 14.48 6.91 -11.10
CA ILE A 399 14.25 6.41 -9.74
C ILE A 399 14.30 4.89 -9.77
N GLY A 400 13.34 4.28 -10.44
CA GLY A 400 13.24 2.83 -10.62
C GLY A 400 12.90 2.08 -9.33
N ARG A 401 12.26 0.95 -9.49
CA ARG A 401 12.20 -0.07 -8.46
C ARG A 401 13.56 -0.77 -8.39
N TYR A 402 13.86 -1.42 -7.32
CA TYR A 402 15.18 -2.08 -7.12
C TYR A 402 15.42 -3.19 -8.17
N TYR A 403 14.36 -3.84 -8.67
CA TYR A 403 14.39 -4.91 -9.68
C TYR A 403 13.49 -4.59 -10.87
#